data_83c374220446cb5fdb548220db4047d6
#
_entry.id   83c374220446cb5fdb548220db4047d6
#
_cell.length_a   1.000
_cell.length_b   1.000
_cell.length_c   1.000
_cell.angle_alpha   90.00
_cell.angle_beta   90.00
_cell.angle_gamma   90.00
#
_symmetry.space_group_name_H-M   'P 1'
#
loop_
_entity.id
_entity.type
_entity.pdbx_description
1 polymer ?
#
loop_
_entity_poly.entity_id
_entity_poly.type
_entity_poly.pdbx_seq_one_letter_code
_entity_poly.pdbx_strand_id
1 'polypeptide(L)'
;MTRAQLLEFKEILRSQSEQRKPDKQTSKLLFYLFTSTRGGFTRLRIIMLLLKQPYNTHQLALELQLDYKAVQHHMKVLEKNNMILKIGERYGAIFYLSTFLEVNIGALDMAIDKLDQKMNQKKVYL
;
A
#
# COMPACT_ATOMS: atom_id res chain seq x y z
N MET A 1 -10.64 -1.37 -4.63
CA MET A 1 -10.82 -0.62 -3.37
C MET A 1 -11.89 0.44 -3.55
N THR A 2 -12.86 0.49 -2.64
CA THR A 2 -13.89 1.52 -2.66
C THR A 2 -13.40 2.79 -1.98
N ARG A 3 -14.11 3.92 -2.22
CA ARG A 3 -13.79 5.17 -1.54
C ARG A 3 -13.91 5.05 -0.02
N ALA A 4 -14.92 4.32 0.47
CA ALA A 4 -15.11 4.09 1.90
C ALA A 4 -13.91 3.35 2.52
N GLN A 5 -13.40 2.32 1.86
CA GLN A 5 -12.20 1.60 2.28
C GLN A 5 -10.97 2.50 2.28
N LEU A 6 -10.86 3.36 1.28
CA LEU A 6 -9.76 4.31 1.18
C LEU A 6 -9.75 5.30 2.34
N LEU A 7 -10.92 5.83 2.71
CA LEU A 7 -11.05 6.75 3.83
C LEU A 7 -10.76 6.07 5.17
N GLU A 8 -11.23 4.83 5.34
CA GLU A 8 -10.90 4.02 6.52
C GLU A 8 -9.40 3.82 6.65
N PHE A 9 -8.75 3.47 5.55
CA PHE A 9 -7.30 3.30 5.52
C PHE A 9 -6.57 4.59 5.90
N LYS A 10 -7.05 5.72 5.41
CA LYS A 10 -6.53 7.03 5.75
C LYS A 10 -6.56 7.31 7.26
N GLU A 11 -7.66 6.98 7.91
CA GLU A 11 -7.79 7.15 9.36
C GLU A 11 -6.79 6.28 10.13
N ILE A 12 -6.60 5.04 9.69
CA ILE A 12 -5.60 4.14 10.27
C ILE A 12 -4.20 4.74 10.15
N LEU A 13 -3.86 5.26 8.98
CA LEU A 13 -2.56 5.88 8.72
C LEU A 13 -2.34 7.11 9.61
N ARG A 14 -3.33 7.96 9.76
CA ARG A 14 -3.25 9.15 10.59
C ARG A 14 -3.00 8.81 12.06
N SER A 15 -3.65 7.76 12.56
CA SER A 15 -3.46 7.34 13.95
C SER A 15 -2.06 6.81 14.23
N GLN A 16 -1.35 6.35 13.20
CA GLN A 16 0.00 5.81 13.31
C GLN A 16 1.09 6.79 12.85
N SER A 17 0.69 7.90 12.24
CA SER A 17 1.62 8.86 11.69
C SER A 17 2.35 9.63 12.79
N GLU A 18 3.66 9.50 12.83
CA GLU A 18 4.49 10.53 13.43
C GLU A 18 4.43 11.75 12.50
N GLN A 19 4.29 12.96 13.03
CA GLN A 19 4.14 14.19 12.26
C GLN A 19 5.45 14.55 11.53
N ARG A 20 5.90 13.67 10.66
CA ARG A 20 7.11 13.89 9.89
C ARG A 20 6.73 14.30 8.47
N LYS A 21 7.23 15.45 8.05
CA LYS A 21 7.02 15.89 6.67
C LYS A 21 7.88 15.03 5.74
N PRO A 22 7.26 14.29 4.79
CA PRO A 22 8.02 13.47 3.87
C PRO A 22 8.82 14.34 2.89
N ASP A 23 9.98 13.84 2.45
CA ASP A 23 10.71 14.51 1.39
C ASP A 23 10.01 14.34 0.04
N LYS A 24 10.38 15.18 -0.90
CA LYS A 24 9.75 15.26 -2.21
C LYS A 24 9.91 13.98 -3.04
N GLN A 25 11.07 13.35 -2.94
CA GLN A 25 11.33 12.10 -3.70
C GLN A 25 10.52 10.94 -3.15
N THR A 26 10.44 10.81 -1.84
CA THR A 26 9.62 9.78 -1.19
C THR A 26 8.15 9.95 -1.55
N SER A 27 7.65 11.19 -1.52
CA SER A 27 6.27 11.48 -1.91
C SER A 27 5.98 11.08 -3.34
N LYS A 28 6.90 11.37 -4.27
CA LYS A 28 6.76 10.98 -5.69
C LYS A 28 6.77 9.48 -5.86
N LEU A 29 7.65 8.77 -5.16
CA LEU A 29 7.73 7.32 -5.22
C LEU A 29 6.44 6.67 -4.75
N LEU A 30 5.92 7.09 -3.61
CA LEU A 30 4.68 6.54 -3.06
C LEU A 30 3.48 6.87 -3.95
N PHE A 31 3.42 8.08 -4.47
CA PHE A 31 2.40 8.47 -5.43
C PHE A 31 2.43 7.56 -6.67
N TYR A 32 3.62 7.32 -7.22
CA TYR A 32 3.80 6.43 -8.37
C TYR A 32 3.35 5.01 -8.06
N LEU A 33 3.83 4.42 -6.97
CA LEU A 33 3.57 3.02 -6.63
C LEU A 33 2.10 2.73 -6.33
N PHE A 34 1.40 3.68 -5.70
CA PHE A 34 0.10 3.41 -5.12
C PHE A 34 -1.07 4.12 -5.80
N THR A 35 -0.80 5.15 -6.59
CA THR A 35 -1.89 5.97 -7.13
C THR A 35 -1.86 6.17 -8.63
N SER A 36 -0.71 6.11 -9.27
CA SER A 36 -0.59 6.43 -10.70
C SER A 36 -0.34 5.25 -11.61
N THR A 37 -0.03 4.08 -11.05
CA THR A 37 0.18 2.88 -11.86
C THR A 37 -1.02 1.94 -11.77
N ARG A 38 -1.15 1.08 -12.76
CA ARG A 38 -2.29 0.16 -12.89
C ARG A 38 -2.47 -0.77 -11.68
N GLY A 39 -1.38 -1.17 -11.04
CA GLY A 39 -1.42 -2.06 -9.87
C GLY A 39 -1.54 -1.33 -8.53
N GLY A 40 -1.69 -0.01 -8.53
CA GLY A 40 -1.65 0.81 -7.31
C GLY A 40 -2.68 0.44 -6.27
N PHE A 41 -3.93 0.24 -6.68
CA PHE A 41 -5.01 -0.14 -5.75
C PHE A 41 -4.73 -1.48 -5.06
N THR A 42 -4.26 -2.47 -5.81
CA THR A 42 -3.94 -3.77 -5.25
C THR A 42 -2.79 -3.64 -4.24
N ARG A 43 -1.77 -2.85 -4.58
CA ARG A 43 -0.65 -2.63 -3.66
C ARG A 43 -1.08 -1.89 -2.39
N LEU A 44 -2.00 -0.93 -2.49
CA LEU A 44 -2.59 -0.29 -1.30
C LEU A 44 -3.31 -1.29 -0.40
N ARG A 45 -4.08 -2.20 -0.99
CA ARG A 45 -4.77 -3.25 -0.24
C ARG A 45 -3.78 -4.16 0.49
N ILE A 46 -2.68 -4.50 -0.18
CA ILE A 46 -1.61 -5.29 0.44
C ILE A 46 -1.02 -4.56 1.66
N ILE A 47 -0.69 -3.28 1.51
CA ILE A 47 -0.14 -2.49 2.62
C ILE A 47 -1.14 -2.40 3.77
N MET A 48 -2.42 -2.20 3.48
CA MET A 48 -3.47 -2.15 4.49
C MET A 48 -3.52 -3.45 5.31
N LEU A 49 -3.41 -4.61 4.64
CA LEU A 49 -3.38 -5.90 5.31
C LEU A 49 -2.12 -6.05 6.17
N LEU A 50 -0.97 -5.68 5.65
CA LEU A 50 0.31 -5.79 6.36
C LEU A 50 0.41 -4.83 7.56
N LEU A 51 -0.35 -3.75 7.57
CA LEU A 51 -0.46 -2.89 8.74
C LEU A 51 -1.10 -3.61 9.92
N LYS A 52 -1.99 -4.54 9.63
CA LYS A 52 -2.72 -5.29 10.68
C LYS A 52 -1.90 -6.44 11.24
N GLN A 53 -1.23 -7.18 10.36
CA GLN A 53 -0.41 -8.33 10.74
C GLN A 53 0.47 -8.78 9.56
N PRO A 54 1.54 -9.54 9.84
CA PRO A 54 2.34 -10.15 8.76
C PRO A 54 1.55 -11.21 8.01
N TYR A 55 1.87 -11.37 6.72
CA TYR A 55 1.25 -12.37 5.85
C TYR A 55 2.31 -12.98 4.93
N ASN A 56 2.09 -14.23 4.51
CA ASN A 56 2.81 -14.78 3.37
C ASN A 56 2.02 -14.50 2.08
N THR A 57 2.61 -14.79 0.93
CA THR A 57 1.98 -14.51 -0.37
C THR A 57 0.67 -15.28 -0.55
N HIS A 58 0.63 -16.52 -0.12
CA HIS A 58 -0.56 -17.36 -0.23
C HIS A 58 -1.73 -16.79 0.57
N GLN A 59 -1.46 -16.37 1.80
CA GLN A 59 -2.46 -15.76 2.67
C GLN A 59 -2.99 -14.44 2.06
N LEU A 60 -2.10 -13.63 1.50
CA LEU A 60 -2.50 -12.40 0.82
C LEU A 60 -3.37 -12.70 -0.39
N ALA A 61 -3.03 -13.73 -1.17
CA ALA A 61 -3.84 -14.13 -2.33
C ALA A 61 -5.26 -14.52 -1.91
N LEU A 62 -5.40 -15.25 -0.82
CA LEU A 62 -6.70 -15.62 -0.27
C LEU A 62 -7.49 -14.40 0.20
N GLU A 63 -6.86 -13.51 0.97
CA GLU A 63 -7.51 -12.31 1.48
C GLU A 63 -7.94 -11.36 0.38
N LEU A 64 -7.13 -11.23 -0.66
CA LEU A 64 -7.40 -10.34 -1.79
C LEU A 64 -8.28 -10.98 -2.85
N GLN A 65 -8.49 -12.29 -2.79
CA GLN A 65 -9.19 -13.07 -3.82
C GLN A 65 -8.54 -12.88 -5.18
N LEU A 66 -7.23 -12.95 -5.19
CA LEU A 66 -6.41 -12.80 -6.38
C LEU A 66 -5.56 -14.04 -6.62
N ASP A 67 -5.15 -14.20 -7.86
CA ASP A 67 -4.21 -15.22 -8.28
C ASP A 67 -2.87 -15.06 -7.56
N TYR A 68 -2.30 -16.19 -7.15
CA TYR A 68 -1.01 -16.20 -6.44
C TYR A 68 0.10 -15.48 -7.23
N LYS A 69 0.17 -15.71 -8.54
CA LYS A 69 1.18 -15.08 -9.39
C LYS A 69 1.01 -13.56 -9.47
N ALA A 70 -0.22 -13.09 -9.50
CA ALA A 70 -0.49 -11.65 -9.50
C ALA A 70 -0.01 -11.01 -8.22
N VAL A 71 -0.32 -11.63 -7.07
CA VAL A 71 0.14 -11.14 -5.77
C VAL A 71 1.66 -11.20 -5.68
N GLN A 72 2.26 -12.30 -6.14
CA GLN A 72 3.71 -12.45 -6.16
C GLN A 72 4.39 -11.32 -6.95
N HIS A 73 3.82 -10.93 -8.09
CA HIS A 73 4.33 -9.81 -8.87
C HIS A 73 4.30 -8.51 -8.07
N HIS A 74 3.17 -8.21 -7.41
CA HIS A 74 3.06 -7.00 -6.59
C HIS A 74 4.02 -7.01 -5.40
N MET A 75 4.23 -8.18 -4.80
CA MET A 75 5.18 -8.30 -3.69
C MET A 75 6.61 -8.02 -4.15
N LYS A 76 6.98 -8.48 -5.33
CA LYS A 76 8.29 -8.18 -5.91
C LYS A 76 8.48 -6.69 -6.17
N VAL A 77 7.46 -6.01 -6.68
CA VAL A 77 7.51 -4.56 -6.91
C VAL A 77 7.68 -3.81 -5.58
N LEU A 78 6.92 -4.19 -4.57
CA LEU A 78 6.99 -3.57 -3.25
C LEU A 78 8.34 -3.82 -2.57
N GLU A 79 8.85 -5.04 -2.64
CA GLU A 79 10.15 -5.40 -2.08
C GLU A 79 11.28 -4.65 -2.76
N LYS A 80 11.27 -4.60 -4.09
CA LYS A 80 12.26 -3.89 -4.88
C LYS A 80 12.33 -2.41 -4.53
N ASN A 81 11.20 -1.82 -4.18
CA ASN A 81 11.11 -0.40 -3.82
C ASN A 81 11.19 -0.16 -2.31
N ASN A 82 11.62 -1.16 -1.56
CA ASN A 82 11.84 -1.09 -0.11
C ASN A 82 10.58 -0.71 0.69
N MET A 83 9.43 -1.17 0.24
CA MET A 83 8.17 -0.94 0.97
C MET A 83 7.87 -2.05 1.96
N ILE A 84 8.37 -3.25 1.70
CA ILE A 84 8.16 -4.44 2.53
C ILE A 84 9.47 -5.18 2.76
N LEU A 85 9.51 -5.94 3.86
CA LEU A 85 10.60 -6.84 4.20
C LEU A 85 10.13 -8.28 4.08
N LYS A 86 10.99 -9.13 3.56
CA LYS A 86 10.75 -10.56 3.45
C LYS A 86 11.60 -11.29 4.48
N ILE A 87 10.95 -12.09 5.33
CA ILE A 87 11.64 -12.93 6.31
C ILE A 87 11.33 -14.39 6.00
N GLY A 88 12.37 -15.21 5.86
CA GLY A 88 12.24 -16.60 5.45
C GLY A 88 12.48 -16.79 3.98
N GLU A 89 12.33 -18.03 3.51
CA GLU A 89 12.60 -18.40 2.13
C GLU A 89 11.41 -19.08 1.50
N ARG A 90 11.29 -18.91 0.17
CA ARG A 90 10.28 -19.56 -0.68
C ARG A 90 8.85 -19.36 -0.15
N TYR A 91 8.07 -20.45 -0.09
CA TYR A 91 6.66 -20.41 0.28
C TYR A 91 6.41 -20.09 1.75
N GLY A 92 7.41 -20.31 2.61
CA GLY A 92 7.33 -19.99 4.04
C GLY A 92 7.70 -18.54 4.36
N ALA A 93 8.07 -17.75 3.37
CA ALA A 93 8.46 -16.36 3.61
C ALA A 93 7.27 -15.53 4.07
N ILE A 94 7.48 -14.75 5.12
CA ILE A 94 6.49 -13.84 5.69
C ILE A 94 6.92 -12.40 5.40
N PHE A 95 5.95 -11.57 5.07
CA PHE A 95 6.20 -10.18 4.71
C PHE A 95 5.73 -9.23 5.81
N TYR A 96 6.52 -8.19 6.01
CA TYR A 96 6.28 -7.11 6.98
C TYR A 96 6.44 -5.78 6.27
N LEU A 97 5.84 -4.73 6.80
CA LEU A 97 6.15 -3.37 6.32
C LEU A 97 7.62 -3.05 6.62
N SER A 98 8.27 -2.37 5.68
CA SER A 98 9.63 -1.90 5.90
C SER A 98 9.64 -0.75 6.91
N THR A 99 10.78 -0.57 7.58
CA THR A 99 10.99 0.60 8.44
C THR A 99 10.86 1.89 7.63
N PHE A 100 11.36 1.88 6.39
CA PHE A 100 11.24 3.03 5.49
C PHE A 100 9.78 3.44 5.30
N LEU A 101 8.89 2.50 5.02
CA LEU A 101 7.47 2.81 4.84
C LEU A 101 6.82 3.23 6.15
N GLU A 102 7.12 2.56 7.25
CA GLU A 102 6.59 2.92 8.57
C GLU A 102 6.92 4.37 8.94
N VAL A 103 8.16 4.78 8.71
CA VAL A 103 8.62 6.15 9.00
C VAL A 103 7.96 7.17 8.08
N ASN A 104 7.58 6.77 6.87
CA ASN A 104 6.99 7.64 5.85
C ASN A 104 5.48 7.41 5.65
N ILE A 105 4.80 6.91 6.66
CA ILE A 105 3.35 6.66 6.59
C ILE A 105 2.57 7.94 6.23
N GLY A 106 3.03 9.10 6.68
CA GLY A 106 2.41 10.37 6.32
C GLY A 106 2.43 10.65 4.82
N ALA A 107 3.49 10.23 4.12
CA ALA A 107 3.56 10.36 2.67
C ALA A 107 2.54 9.46 1.97
N LEU A 108 2.29 8.29 2.50
CA LEU A 108 1.24 7.39 1.99
C LEU A 108 -0.15 8.00 2.19
N ASP A 109 -0.40 8.59 3.35
CA ASP A 109 -1.66 9.31 3.61
C ASP A 109 -1.88 10.43 2.58
N MET A 110 -0.84 11.21 2.27
CA MET A 110 -0.92 12.26 1.25
C MET A 110 -1.20 11.70 -0.14
N ALA A 111 -0.60 10.58 -0.51
CA ALA A 111 -0.85 9.93 -1.79
C ALA A 111 -2.31 9.46 -1.88
N ILE A 112 -2.84 8.92 -0.80
CA ILE A 112 -4.24 8.48 -0.72
C ILE A 112 -5.19 9.67 -0.84
N ASP A 113 -4.86 10.82 -0.26
CA ASP A 113 -5.65 12.04 -0.41
C ASP A 113 -5.81 12.44 -1.88
N LYS A 114 -4.73 12.41 -2.63
CA LYS A 114 -4.78 12.73 -4.06
C LYS A 114 -5.62 11.73 -4.83
N LEU A 115 -5.53 10.46 -4.49
CA LEU A 115 -6.34 9.42 -5.12
C LEU A 115 -7.82 9.62 -4.80
N ASP A 116 -8.17 9.94 -3.57
CA ASP A 116 -9.54 10.22 -3.15
C ASP A 116 -10.12 11.40 -3.92
N GLN A 117 -9.35 12.48 -4.10
CA GLN A 117 -9.76 13.62 -4.90
C GLN A 117 -10.05 13.23 -6.36
N LYS A 118 -9.22 12.39 -6.96
CA LYS A 118 -9.45 11.90 -8.33
C LYS A 118 -10.73 11.06 -8.40
N MET A 119 -10.99 10.23 -7.44
CA MET A 119 -12.22 9.42 -7.39
C MET A 119 -13.46 10.28 -7.26
N ASN A 120 -13.40 11.33 -6.46
CA ASN A 120 -14.48 12.31 -6.34
C ASN A 120 -14.76 13.04 -7.65
N GLN A 121 -13.72 13.47 -8.35
CA GLN A 121 -13.85 14.13 -9.65
C GLN A 121 -14.53 13.23 -10.68
N LYS A 122 -14.16 11.95 -10.71
CA LYS A 122 -14.81 10.98 -11.61
C LYS A 122 -16.29 10.82 -11.30
N LYS A 123 -16.69 10.90 -10.04
CA LYS A 123 -18.12 10.84 -9.67
C LYS A 123 -18.89 12.06 -10.14
N VAL A 124 -18.27 13.22 -10.16
CA VAL A 124 -18.90 14.46 -10.61
C VAL A 124 -19.17 14.44 -12.12
N TYR A 125 -18.34 13.76 -12.89
CA TYR A 125 -18.44 13.69 -14.34
C TYR A 125 -19.26 12.48 -14.84
N LEU A 126 -19.70 11.63 -13.98
CA LEU A 126 -20.57 10.51 -14.29
C LEU A 126 -22.04 10.88 -14.05
#